data_85d2e6e6be2439a666d1fb501423f352
#
_entry.id   85d2e6e6be2439a666d1fb501423f352
#
_cell.length_a   1.000
_cell.length_b   1.000
_cell.length_c   1.000
_cell.angle_alpha   90.00
_cell.angle_beta   90.00
_cell.angle_gamma   90.00
#
_symmetry.space_group_name_H-M   'P 1'
#
loop_
_entity.id
_entity.type
_entity.pdbx_description
1 polymer ?
#
loop_
_entity_poly.entity_id
_entity_poly.type
_entity_poly.pdbx_seq_one_letter_code
_entity_poly.pdbx_strand_id
1 'polypeptide(L)'
;MLVLLSEWLAANVYSGFNVFQYLTLRGILGVLTALLLSLLIGPAMIRWLCRYQIGQPIREDGPKSHFSKAGTPTMGGALILVAIAIATLLWADLRNRYVWIVLLTTLAFGAIGWADDYKKLVLRNSKGLSARSKYFWQSVAGLSAALLLFFTAQTTVETELIVPFFKNVALQLGWLFIPLTYFVIVGSSNAVNLTDGLDGLAIVPTTMVSGALAVFCYASGNRIFAEYLGIPAVPGVGEVTVFCGALVGAGLGFLWFNAYPAQVFMGDVGALALGAALGVIAASVRQELVLFVMGGVFVMETVSVILQVASFKLTGRRIFRMAPLHHHFELKGWPEPRVIVRFWIITIVLVLVGLATLKVR
;
A
#
# COMPACT_ATOMS: atom_id res chain seq x y z
N MET A 1 11.08 -15.69 -10.99
CA MET A 1 12.16 -16.07 -11.91
C MET A 1 13.17 -16.99 -11.25
N LEU A 2 13.76 -16.62 -10.13
CA LEU A 2 14.72 -17.46 -9.41
C LEU A 2 14.13 -18.78 -8.87
N VAL A 3 12.84 -18.84 -8.61
CA VAL A 3 12.14 -20.09 -8.25
C VAL A 3 12.28 -21.13 -9.36
N LEU A 4 12.00 -20.78 -10.60
CA LEU A 4 12.15 -21.69 -11.74
C LEU A 4 13.60 -22.14 -11.93
N LEU A 5 14.54 -21.20 -11.77
CA LEU A 5 15.96 -21.53 -11.83
C LEU A 5 16.37 -22.48 -10.70
N SER A 6 15.88 -22.25 -9.47
CA SER A 6 16.20 -23.11 -8.33
C SER A 6 15.58 -24.51 -8.45
N GLU A 7 14.38 -24.64 -9.02
CA GLU A 7 13.77 -25.93 -9.36
C GLU A 7 14.64 -26.72 -10.33
N TRP A 8 15.12 -26.06 -11.41
CA TRP A 8 15.99 -26.67 -12.38
C TRP A 8 17.37 -27.05 -11.78
N LEU A 9 17.99 -26.16 -10.98
CA LEU A 9 19.26 -26.43 -10.33
C LEU A 9 19.15 -27.57 -9.30
N ALA A 10 18.04 -27.63 -8.55
CA ALA A 10 17.79 -28.70 -7.58
C ALA A 10 17.66 -30.07 -8.25
N ALA A 11 17.02 -30.11 -9.44
CA ALA A 11 16.83 -31.33 -10.21
C ALA A 11 18.09 -31.82 -10.94
N ASN A 12 18.94 -30.88 -11.44
CA ASN A 12 20.03 -31.22 -12.35
C ASN A 12 21.45 -31.04 -11.76
N VAL A 13 21.61 -30.26 -10.68
CA VAL A 13 22.94 -29.91 -10.14
C VAL A 13 23.08 -30.37 -8.67
N TYR A 14 22.26 -29.83 -7.78
CA TYR A 14 22.37 -30.14 -6.35
C TYR A 14 21.06 -29.89 -5.63
N SER A 15 20.58 -30.90 -4.88
CA SER A 15 19.28 -30.85 -4.17
C SER A 15 19.17 -29.75 -3.11
N GLY A 16 20.27 -29.22 -2.62
CA GLY A 16 20.29 -28.11 -1.67
C GLY A 16 19.62 -26.83 -2.19
N PHE A 17 19.49 -26.66 -3.52
CA PHE A 17 18.76 -25.54 -4.11
C PHE A 17 17.25 -25.56 -3.83
N ASN A 18 16.70 -26.69 -3.32
CA ASN A 18 15.32 -26.76 -2.86
C ASN A 18 15.01 -25.78 -1.72
N VAL A 19 16.01 -25.27 -1.02
CA VAL A 19 15.83 -24.25 0.02
C VAL A 19 15.14 -22.99 -0.52
N PHE A 20 15.36 -22.62 -1.78
CA PHE A 20 14.72 -21.47 -2.42
C PHE A 20 13.25 -21.71 -2.82
N GLN A 21 12.73 -22.92 -2.62
CA GLN A 21 11.30 -23.19 -2.80
C GLN A 21 10.47 -22.81 -1.56
N TYR A 22 11.12 -22.67 -0.40
CA TYR A 22 10.41 -22.27 0.82
C TYR A 22 9.92 -20.83 0.73
N LEU A 23 8.59 -20.65 0.84
CA LEU A 23 7.92 -19.36 0.74
C LEU A 23 8.45 -18.33 1.77
N THR A 24 8.70 -18.78 3.00
CA THR A 24 9.25 -17.94 4.07
C THR A 24 10.62 -17.37 3.72
N LEU A 25 11.52 -18.22 3.19
CA LEU A 25 12.84 -17.75 2.76
C LEU A 25 12.70 -16.73 1.61
N ARG A 26 11.87 -17.02 0.61
CA ARG A 26 11.64 -16.11 -0.51
C ARG A 26 11.03 -14.79 -0.07
N GLY A 27 10.11 -14.80 0.90
CA GLY A 27 9.58 -13.60 1.52
C GLY A 27 10.68 -12.74 2.16
N ILE A 28 11.56 -13.36 2.98
CA ILE A 28 12.70 -12.67 3.60
C ILE A 28 13.68 -12.12 2.54
N LEU A 29 14.00 -12.91 1.52
CA LEU A 29 14.86 -12.47 0.43
C LEU A 29 14.22 -11.35 -0.38
N GLY A 30 12.89 -11.35 -0.53
CA GLY A 30 12.12 -10.25 -1.10
C GLY A 30 12.28 -8.95 -0.31
N VAL A 31 12.14 -9.02 1.04
CA VAL A 31 12.40 -7.87 1.94
C VAL A 31 13.81 -7.33 1.75
N LEU A 32 14.82 -8.21 1.87
CA LEU A 32 16.23 -7.81 1.81
C LEU A 32 16.60 -7.24 0.44
N THR A 33 16.13 -7.85 -0.65
CA THR A 33 16.40 -7.38 -2.01
C THR A 33 15.80 -5.99 -2.23
N ALA A 34 14.53 -5.79 -1.87
CA ALA A 34 13.86 -4.50 -2.03
C ALA A 34 14.49 -3.41 -1.17
N LEU A 35 14.86 -3.73 0.08
CA LEU A 35 15.57 -2.82 0.99
C LEU A 35 16.92 -2.40 0.41
N LEU A 36 17.74 -3.36 -0.01
CA LEU A 36 19.07 -3.09 -0.57
C LEU A 36 18.97 -2.28 -1.86
N LEU A 37 18.06 -2.62 -2.76
CA LEU A 37 17.82 -1.85 -3.98
C LEU A 37 17.45 -0.40 -3.67
N SER A 38 16.54 -0.18 -2.71
CA SER A 38 16.15 1.16 -2.30
C SER A 38 17.32 1.97 -1.73
N LEU A 39 18.15 1.36 -0.89
CA LEU A 39 19.32 2.03 -0.30
C LEU A 39 20.42 2.31 -1.34
N LEU A 40 20.64 1.43 -2.31
CA LEU A 40 21.66 1.59 -3.34
C LEU A 40 21.24 2.60 -4.42
N ILE A 41 20.00 2.52 -4.88
CA ILE A 41 19.47 3.38 -5.97
C ILE A 41 19.05 4.75 -5.44
N GLY A 42 18.56 4.82 -4.18
CA GLY A 42 17.99 6.03 -3.58
C GLY A 42 18.85 7.28 -3.71
N PRO A 43 20.15 7.27 -3.31
CA PRO A 43 21.00 8.45 -3.42
C PRO A 43 21.18 8.95 -4.85
N ALA A 44 21.28 8.04 -5.82
CA ALA A 44 21.41 8.40 -7.24
C ALA A 44 20.12 9.03 -7.77
N MET A 45 18.96 8.44 -7.40
CA MET A 45 17.65 8.94 -7.79
C MET A 45 17.37 10.31 -7.16
N ILE A 46 17.66 10.51 -5.88
CA ILE A 46 17.49 11.81 -5.20
C ILE A 46 18.31 12.89 -5.90
N ARG A 47 19.60 12.62 -6.18
CA ARG A 47 20.45 13.56 -6.94
C ARG A 47 19.89 13.88 -8.32
N TRP A 48 19.32 12.87 -8.99
CA TRP A 48 18.69 13.06 -10.30
C TRP A 48 17.45 13.95 -10.20
N LEU A 49 16.56 13.69 -9.25
CA LEU A 49 15.35 14.50 -8.99
C LEU A 49 15.70 15.95 -8.62
N CYS A 50 16.73 16.16 -7.78
CA CYS A 50 17.21 17.50 -7.42
C CYS A 50 17.75 18.26 -8.65
N ARG A 51 18.51 17.57 -9.53
CA ARG A 51 19.08 18.19 -10.75
C ARG A 51 18.01 18.73 -11.69
N TYR A 52 16.90 18.04 -11.81
CA TYR A 52 15.76 18.47 -12.63
C TYR A 52 14.82 19.41 -11.92
N GLN A 53 15.17 19.88 -10.70
CA GLN A 53 14.33 20.78 -9.88
C GLN A 53 12.90 20.27 -9.72
N ILE A 54 12.74 18.95 -9.58
CA ILE A 54 11.45 18.29 -9.37
C ILE A 54 11.06 18.47 -7.89
N GLY A 55 10.96 19.72 -7.43
CA GLY A 55 10.54 20.07 -6.08
C GLY A 55 9.05 20.39 -6.03
N GLN A 56 8.40 19.97 -4.95
CA GLN A 56 6.98 20.23 -4.75
C GLN A 56 6.72 21.73 -4.50
N PRO A 57 5.83 22.39 -5.27
CA PRO A 57 5.40 23.73 -4.92
C PRO A 57 4.62 23.69 -3.61
N ILE A 58 5.05 24.53 -2.65
CA ILE A 58 4.38 24.62 -1.35
C ILE A 58 3.05 25.33 -1.54
N ARG A 59 1.97 24.77 -0.97
CA ARG A 59 0.66 25.41 -0.99
C ARG A 59 0.66 26.59 -0.01
N GLU A 60 0.20 27.75 -0.47
CA GLU A 60 0.11 28.96 0.36
C GLU A 60 -0.88 28.81 1.53
N ASP A 61 -1.86 27.92 1.37
CA ASP A 61 -2.90 27.63 2.38
C ASP A 61 -2.46 26.64 3.47
N GLY A 62 -1.22 26.09 3.41
CA GLY A 62 -0.69 25.11 4.34
C GLY A 62 -0.08 25.70 5.62
N PRO A 63 0.30 24.85 6.61
CA PRO A 63 1.05 25.31 7.79
C PRO A 63 2.36 25.98 7.41
N LYS A 64 2.68 27.12 8.08
CA LYS A 64 3.91 27.90 7.80
C LYS A 64 5.21 27.10 7.99
N SER A 65 5.18 26.04 8.81
CA SER A 65 6.30 25.11 9.02
C SER A 65 6.76 24.41 7.72
N HIS A 66 5.89 24.27 6.74
CA HIS A 66 6.20 23.59 5.48
C HIS A 66 7.07 24.45 4.54
N PHE A 67 7.20 25.77 4.77
CA PHE A 67 8.08 26.62 3.94
C PHE A 67 9.57 26.21 4.06
N SER A 68 9.99 25.63 5.17
CA SER A 68 11.36 25.12 5.34
C SER A 68 11.67 23.90 4.45
N LYS A 69 10.64 23.23 3.92
CA LYS A 69 10.75 22.06 3.05
C LYS A 69 10.78 22.42 1.56
N ALA A 70 10.84 23.73 1.24
CA ALA A 70 10.94 24.20 -0.15
C ALA A 70 12.22 23.64 -0.79
N GLY A 71 12.05 23.01 -1.95
CA GLY A 71 13.18 22.40 -2.69
C GLY A 71 13.41 20.92 -2.42
N THR A 72 12.74 20.31 -1.44
CA THR A 72 12.78 18.84 -1.29
C THR A 72 12.15 18.18 -2.52
N PRO A 73 12.87 17.28 -3.22
CA PRO A 73 12.32 16.61 -4.40
C PRO A 73 11.16 15.70 -4.03
N THR A 74 10.24 15.52 -4.97
CA THR A 74 9.12 14.59 -4.87
C THR A 74 9.21 13.52 -5.96
N MET A 75 8.22 12.62 -6.08
CA MET A 75 8.21 11.42 -6.93
C MET A 75 9.13 10.29 -6.43
N GLY A 76 9.53 10.32 -5.17
CA GLY A 76 10.31 9.23 -4.54
C GLY A 76 9.61 7.88 -4.55
N GLY A 77 8.29 7.85 -4.71
CA GLY A 77 7.49 6.63 -4.89
C GLY A 77 7.95 5.76 -6.06
N ALA A 78 8.58 6.33 -7.09
CA ALA A 78 9.13 5.56 -8.19
C ALA A 78 10.23 4.59 -7.72
N LEU A 79 11.05 4.97 -6.73
CA LEU A 79 12.04 4.09 -6.09
C LEU A 79 11.37 2.86 -5.46
N ILE A 80 10.29 3.11 -4.72
CA ILE A 80 9.52 2.05 -4.05
C ILE A 80 9.00 1.05 -5.09
N LEU A 81 8.38 1.55 -6.17
CA LEU A 81 7.78 0.71 -7.21
C LEU A 81 8.82 -0.14 -7.96
N VAL A 82 9.97 0.45 -8.29
CA VAL A 82 11.08 -0.28 -8.93
C VAL A 82 11.61 -1.38 -8.02
N ALA A 83 11.83 -1.07 -6.74
CA ALA A 83 12.31 -2.05 -5.78
C ALA A 83 11.31 -3.20 -5.57
N ILE A 84 10.01 -2.89 -5.42
CA ILE A 84 8.94 -3.90 -5.31
C ILE A 84 8.89 -4.77 -6.57
N ALA A 85 8.88 -4.16 -7.76
CA ALA A 85 8.76 -4.89 -9.01
C ALA A 85 9.94 -5.85 -9.20
N ILE A 86 11.16 -5.38 -9.03
CA ILE A 86 12.36 -6.22 -9.18
C ILE A 86 12.37 -7.36 -8.15
N ALA A 87 12.14 -7.06 -6.87
CA ALA A 87 12.15 -8.09 -5.82
C ALA A 87 11.05 -9.13 -6.03
N THR A 88 9.85 -8.71 -6.43
CA THR A 88 8.73 -9.61 -6.72
C THR A 88 9.04 -10.49 -7.93
N LEU A 89 9.50 -9.93 -9.05
CA LEU A 89 9.85 -10.69 -10.25
C LEU A 89 10.99 -11.69 -10.02
N LEU A 90 11.92 -11.37 -9.13
CA LEU A 90 13.01 -12.29 -8.77
C LEU A 90 12.52 -13.46 -7.91
N TRP A 91 11.78 -13.19 -6.83
CA TRP A 91 11.52 -14.16 -5.77
C TRP A 91 10.14 -14.79 -5.79
N ALA A 92 9.11 -14.18 -6.40
CA ALA A 92 7.79 -14.79 -6.51
C ALA A 92 7.72 -15.86 -7.61
N ASP A 93 6.79 -16.79 -7.46
CA ASP A 93 6.44 -17.72 -8.53
C ASP A 93 5.58 -17.00 -9.58
N LEU A 94 6.16 -16.73 -10.73
CA LEU A 94 5.53 -16.00 -11.81
C LEU A 94 4.41 -16.79 -12.53
N ARG A 95 4.22 -18.07 -12.20
CA ARG A 95 3.07 -18.86 -12.67
C ARG A 95 1.79 -18.52 -11.90
N ASN A 96 1.90 -17.81 -10.78
CA ASN A 96 0.79 -17.51 -9.88
C ASN A 96 0.03 -16.26 -10.35
N ARG A 97 -1.29 -16.38 -10.52
CA ARG A 97 -2.18 -15.29 -10.96
C ARG A 97 -2.22 -14.11 -9.99
N TYR A 98 -2.22 -14.37 -8.67
CA TYR A 98 -2.30 -13.31 -7.65
C TYR A 98 -1.09 -12.39 -7.67
N VAL A 99 0.10 -12.93 -7.95
CA VAL A 99 1.33 -12.14 -8.09
C VAL A 99 1.16 -11.10 -9.18
N TRP A 100 0.65 -11.51 -10.35
CA TRP A 100 0.42 -10.59 -11.47
C TRP A 100 -0.69 -9.59 -11.19
N ILE A 101 -1.82 -10.02 -10.61
CA ILE A 101 -2.94 -9.11 -10.29
C ILE A 101 -2.47 -8.03 -9.33
N VAL A 102 -1.76 -8.39 -8.24
CA VAL A 102 -1.27 -7.44 -7.25
C VAL A 102 -0.21 -6.52 -7.83
N LEU A 103 0.79 -7.07 -8.53
CA LEU A 103 1.87 -6.30 -9.13
C LEU A 103 1.37 -5.32 -10.18
N LEU A 104 0.56 -5.78 -11.14
CA LEU A 104 0.05 -4.94 -12.23
C LEU A 104 -0.90 -3.86 -11.73
N THR A 105 -1.77 -4.17 -10.75
CA THR A 105 -2.63 -3.16 -10.11
C THR A 105 -1.78 -2.08 -9.44
N THR A 106 -0.77 -2.47 -8.67
CA THR A 106 0.15 -1.53 -8.00
C THR A 106 0.85 -0.62 -9.00
N LEU A 107 1.40 -1.20 -10.09
CA LEU A 107 2.08 -0.44 -11.13
C LEU A 107 1.14 0.47 -11.92
N ALA A 108 -0.11 0.03 -12.18
CA ALA A 108 -1.10 0.84 -12.86
C ALA A 108 -1.47 2.10 -12.04
N PHE A 109 -1.71 1.95 -10.74
CA PHE A 109 -1.95 3.11 -9.86
C PHE A 109 -0.70 3.98 -9.72
N GLY A 110 0.49 3.39 -9.72
CA GLY A 110 1.75 4.12 -9.78
C GLY A 110 1.90 4.95 -11.05
N ALA A 111 1.51 4.41 -12.20
CA ALA A 111 1.52 5.12 -13.48
C ALA A 111 0.55 6.31 -13.50
N ILE A 112 -0.64 6.15 -12.86
CA ILE A 112 -1.60 7.26 -12.70
C ILE A 112 -1.00 8.36 -11.84
N GLY A 113 -0.38 8.00 -10.70
CA GLY A 113 0.32 8.94 -9.82
C GLY A 113 1.49 9.63 -10.52
N TRP A 114 2.28 8.87 -11.28
CA TRP A 114 3.36 9.41 -12.09
C TRP A 114 2.87 10.44 -13.11
N ALA A 115 1.78 10.15 -13.82
CA ALA A 115 1.20 11.08 -14.77
C ALA A 115 0.69 12.36 -14.11
N ASP A 116 0.17 12.27 -12.88
CA ASP A 116 -0.27 13.42 -12.09
C ASP A 116 0.91 14.29 -11.65
N ASP A 117 1.92 13.66 -11.03
CA ASP A 117 3.14 14.34 -10.56
C ASP A 117 3.93 14.93 -11.74
N TYR A 118 4.07 14.20 -12.85
CA TYR A 118 4.74 14.71 -14.06
C TYR A 118 4.10 15.99 -14.59
N LYS A 119 2.77 16.04 -14.64
CA LYS A 119 2.05 17.26 -15.06
C LYS A 119 2.27 18.42 -14.11
N LYS A 120 2.25 18.17 -12.80
CA LYS A 120 2.45 19.19 -11.77
C LYS A 120 3.85 19.80 -11.83
N LEU A 121 4.86 18.96 -12.02
CA LEU A 121 6.26 19.31 -11.80
C LEU A 121 7.00 19.66 -13.10
N VAL A 122 6.91 18.80 -14.10
CA VAL A 122 7.65 18.97 -15.37
C VAL A 122 6.90 19.94 -16.29
N LEU A 123 5.58 19.79 -16.43
CA LEU A 123 4.76 20.70 -17.23
C LEU A 123 4.34 21.96 -16.47
N ARG A 124 4.77 22.11 -15.20
CA ARG A 124 4.48 23.26 -14.31
C ARG A 124 2.97 23.60 -14.25
N ASN A 125 2.12 22.60 -14.40
CA ASN A 125 0.68 22.76 -14.28
C ASN A 125 0.25 22.41 -12.85
N SER A 126 0.10 23.41 -11.99
CA SER A 126 -0.24 23.25 -10.57
C SER A 126 -1.50 22.40 -10.30
N LYS A 127 -2.38 22.25 -11.28
CA LYS A 127 -3.61 21.45 -11.16
C LYS A 127 -3.38 19.95 -11.42
N GLY A 128 -2.26 19.55 -12.05
CA GLY A 128 -1.97 18.15 -12.37
C GLY A 128 -3.01 17.52 -13.32
N LEU A 129 -3.37 16.26 -13.07
CA LEU A 129 -4.51 15.60 -13.70
C LEU A 129 -5.82 16.18 -13.16
N SER A 130 -6.83 16.38 -14.03
CA SER A 130 -8.15 16.73 -13.53
C SER A 130 -8.68 15.62 -12.60
N ALA A 131 -9.43 16.00 -11.56
CA ALA A 131 -10.00 15.03 -10.61
C ALA A 131 -10.83 13.94 -11.32
N ARG A 132 -11.57 14.32 -12.39
CA ARG A 132 -12.36 13.39 -13.21
C ARG A 132 -11.45 12.38 -13.94
N SER A 133 -10.35 12.85 -14.56
CA SER A 133 -9.42 11.99 -15.28
C SER A 133 -8.69 11.04 -14.32
N LYS A 134 -8.24 11.56 -13.17
CA LYS A 134 -7.58 10.75 -12.13
C LYS A 134 -8.50 9.63 -11.63
N TYR A 135 -9.75 10.00 -11.27
CA TYR A 135 -10.74 9.04 -10.81
C TYR A 135 -11.14 8.02 -11.89
N PHE A 136 -11.26 8.46 -13.15
CA PHE A 136 -11.56 7.56 -14.27
C PHE A 136 -10.50 6.47 -14.44
N TRP A 137 -9.21 6.83 -14.48
CA TRP A 137 -8.14 5.84 -14.64
C TRP A 137 -7.98 4.94 -13.41
N GLN A 138 -8.16 5.48 -12.20
CA GLN A 138 -8.23 4.66 -10.98
C GLN A 138 -9.39 3.66 -11.04
N SER A 139 -10.56 4.10 -11.56
CA SER A 139 -11.72 3.23 -11.72
C SER A 139 -11.47 2.13 -12.75
N VAL A 140 -10.85 2.45 -13.88
CA VAL A 140 -10.47 1.45 -14.88
C VAL A 140 -9.54 0.40 -14.27
N ALA A 141 -8.46 0.83 -13.61
CA ALA A 141 -7.49 -0.08 -13.02
C ALA A 141 -8.10 -0.91 -11.86
N GLY A 142 -8.84 -0.26 -10.95
CA GLY A 142 -9.48 -0.94 -9.81
C GLY A 142 -10.57 -1.92 -10.23
N LEU A 143 -11.40 -1.54 -11.21
CA LEU A 143 -12.43 -2.43 -11.75
C LEU A 143 -11.81 -3.62 -12.50
N SER A 144 -10.75 -3.40 -13.28
CA SER A 144 -10.02 -4.48 -13.94
C SER A 144 -9.47 -5.49 -12.94
N ALA A 145 -8.87 -5.02 -11.84
CA ALA A 145 -8.39 -5.90 -10.78
C ALA A 145 -9.54 -6.70 -10.12
N ALA A 146 -10.66 -6.03 -9.81
CA ALA A 146 -11.83 -6.68 -9.23
C ALA A 146 -12.44 -7.75 -10.16
N LEU A 147 -12.54 -7.46 -11.45
CA LEU A 147 -13.00 -8.40 -12.47
C LEU A 147 -12.04 -9.59 -12.62
N LEU A 148 -10.72 -9.33 -12.65
CA LEU A 148 -9.73 -10.41 -12.72
C LEU A 148 -9.82 -11.34 -11.50
N LEU A 149 -9.93 -10.79 -10.27
CA LEU A 149 -10.12 -11.59 -9.06
C LEU A 149 -11.41 -12.40 -9.12
N PHE A 150 -12.52 -11.82 -9.60
CA PHE A 150 -13.81 -12.49 -9.70
C PHE A 150 -13.82 -13.62 -10.72
N PHE A 151 -13.40 -13.35 -11.96
CA PHE A 151 -13.47 -14.34 -13.05
C PHE A 151 -12.38 -15.41 -12.97
N THR A 152 -11.29 -15.16 -12.23
CA THR A 152 -10.25 -16.16 -12.02
C THR A 152 -10.45 -16.94 -10.71
N ALA A 153 -11.49 -16.66 -9.92
CA ALA A 153 -11.82 -17.39 -8.71
C ALA A 153 -12.04 -18.88 -9.00
N GLN A 154 -11.41 -19.74 -8.21
CA GLN A 154 -11.48 -21.21 -8.36
C GLN A 154 -12.40 -21.84 -7.31
N THR A 155 -12.63 -21.11 -6.21
CA THR A 155 -13.46 -21.57 -5.10
C THR A 155 -14.45 -20.48 -4.71
N THR A 156 -15.59 -20.88 -4.12
CA THR A 156 -16.61 -19.94 -3.63
C THR A 156 -16.08 -19.01 -2.54
N VAL A 157 -15.14 -19.50 -1.75
CA VAL A 157 -14.48 -18.74 -0.67
C VAL A 157 -13.80 -17.48 -1.17
N GLU A 158 -13.29 -17.49 -2.41
CA GLU A 158 -12.59 -16.35 -3.00
C GLU A 158 -13.50 -15.15 -3.30
N THR A 159 -14.83 -15.32 -3.22
CA THR A 159 -15.83 -14.26 -3.45
C THR A 159 -16.70 -13.99 -2.22
N GLU A 160 -16.34 -14.52 -1.04
CA GLU A 160 -17.03 -14.26 0.21
C GLU A 160 -16.51 -13.00 0.90
N LEU A 161 -17.36 -12.32 1.65
CA LEU A 161 -16.96 -11.31 2.62
C LEU A 161 -16.94 -11.93 4.01
N ILE A 162 -15.78 -11.86 4.66
CA ILE A 162 -15.57 -12.42 5.99
C ILE A 162 -15.70 -11.31 7.02
N VAL A 163 -16.55 -11.54 8.01
CA VAL A 163 -16.72 -10.59 9.10
C VAL A 163 -15.78 -10.97 10.25
N PRO A 164 -14.76 -10.13 10.56
CA PRO A 164 -13.85 -10.41 11.67
C PRO A 164 -14.61 -10.50 12.99
N PHE A 165 -14.10 -11.29 13.94
CA PHE A 165 -14.66 -11.59 15.25
C PHE A 165 -15.93 -12.47 15.23
N PHE A 166 -16.55 -12.75 14.10
CA PHE A 166 -17.73 -13.62 13.98
C PHE A 166 -17.43 -14.87 13.16
N LYS A 167 -17.11 -15.96 13.85
CA LYS A 167 -16.56 -17.20 13.26
C LYS A 167 -17.39 -17.79 12.11
N ASN A 168 -18.70 -17.66 12.16
CA ASN A 168 -19.63 -18.31 11.24
C ASN A 168 -20.28 -17.32 10.26
N VAL A 169 -19.81 -16.07 10.20
CA VAL A 169 -20.41 -15.05 9.34
C VAL A 169 -19.49 -14.83 8.12
N ALA A 170 -19.77 -15.61 7.08
CA ALA A 170 -19.23 -15.40 5.75
C ALA A 170 -20.41 -15.11 4.81
N LEU A 171 -20.35 -13.97 4.14
CA LEU A 171 -21.42 -13.53 3.23
C LEU A 171 -21.00 -13.82 1.79
N GLN A 172 -21.77 -14.66 1.10
CA GLN A 172 -21.59 -14.87 -0.34
C GLN A 172 -22.02 -13.62 -1.09
N LEU A 173 -21.06 -12.93 -1.67
CA LEU A 173 -21.33 -11.65 -2.34
C LEU A 173 -21.83 -11.81 -3.78
N GLY A 174 -21.49 -12.92 -4.45
CA GLY A 174 -21.76 -13.07 -5.87
C GLY A 174 -21.22 -11.86 -6.66
N TRP A 175 -22.06 -11.25 -7.49
CA TRP A 175 -21.67 -10.07 -8.28
C TRP A 175 -21.35 -8.82 -7.44
N LEU A 176 -21.82 -8.73 -6.20
CA LEU A 176 -21.48 -7.62 -5.29
C LEU A 176 -20.02 -7.60 -4.87
N PHE A 177 -19.31 -8.71 -5.07
CA PHE A 177 -17.87 -8.78 -4.91
C PHE A 177 -17.13 -7.72 -5.74
N ILE A 178 -17.54 -7.53 -6.99
CA ILE A 178 -16.88 -6.60 -7.92
C ILE A 178 -16.91 -5.16 -7.42
N PRO A 179 -18.08 -4.55 -7.14
CA PRO A 179 -18.12 -3.19 -6.61
C PRO A 179 -17.46 -3.07 -5.24
N LEU A 180 -17.59 -4.05 -4.34
CA LEU A 180 -16.92 -4.00 -3.05
C LEU A 180 -15.39 -3.96 -3.21
N THR A 181 -14.83 -4.91 -3.97
CA THR A 181 -13.38 -4.96 -4.24
C THR A 181 -12.88 -3.69 -4.91
N TYR A 182 -13.63 -3.17 -5.88
CA TYR A 182 -13.34 -1.89 -6.51
C TYR A 182 -13.25 -0.75 -5.48
N PHE A 183 -14.25 -0.62 -4.59
CA PHE A 183 -14.24 0.42 -3.56
C PHE A 183 -13.10 0.24 -2.55
N VAL A 184 -12.75 -0.99 -2.21
CA VAL A 184 -11.61 -1.27 -1.33
C VAL A 184 -10.30 -0.81 -1.98
N ILE A 185 -10.06 -1.16 -3.25
CA ILE A 185 -8.83 -0.79 -3.95
C ILE A 185 -8.72 0.73 -4.14
N VAL A 186 -9.75 1.34 -4.73
CA VAL A 186 -9.73 2.79 -5.03
C VAL A 186 -9.79 3.61 -3.74
N GLY A 187 -10.59 3.17 -2.76
CA GLY A 187 -10.70 3.80 -1.46
C GLY A 187 -9.38 3.80 -0.70
N SER A 188 -8.71 2.64 -0.60
CA SER A 188 -7.40 2.52 0.06
C SER A 188 -6.33 3.35 -0.66
N SER A 189 -6.34 3.38 -2.00
CA SER A 189 -5.42 4.20 -2.80
C SER A 189 -5.53 5.68 -2.43
N ASN A 190 -6.74 6.21 -2.43
CA ASN A 190 -6.94 7.62 -2.09
C ASN A 190 -6.74 7.92 -0.61
N ALA A 191 -7.03 6.96 0.28
CA ALA A 191 -6.84 7.13 1.72
C ALA A 191 -5.35 7.24 2.10
N VAL A 192 -4.49 6.40 1.52
CA VAL A 192 -3.03 6.51 1.70
C VAL A 192 -2.52 7.83 1.11
N ASN A 193 -3.02 8.24 -0.06
CA ASN A 193 -2.64 9.50 -0.68
C ASN A 193 -3.03 10.72 0.18
N LEU A 194 -4.20 10.72 0.82
CA LEU A 194 -4.60 11.78 1.76
C LEU A 194 -3.74 11.80 3.03
N THR A 195 -3.18 10.67 3.44
CA THR A 195 -2.34 10.55 4.63
C THR A 195 -0.89 10.98 4.37
N ASP A 196 -0.45 11.03 3.11
CA ASP A 196 0.92 11.40 2.72
C ASP A 196 1.15 12.92 2.77
N GLY A 197 0.91 13.51 3.95
CA GLY A 197 1.05 14.95 4.18
C GLY A 197 2.23 15.35 5.07
N LEU A 198 2.86 14.40 5.80
CA LEU A 198 4.00 14.63 6.66
C LEU A 198 5.10 13.58 6.41
N ASP A 199 6.34 13.94 6.73
CA ASP A 199 7.53 13.12 6.49
C ASP A 199 7.43 11.75 7.16
N GLY A 200 7.41 10.66 6.38
CA GLY A 200 7.32 9.30 6.90
C GLY A 200 5.93 8.89 7.43
N LEU A 201 4.93 9.79 7.42
CA LEU A 201 3.62 9.51 8.00
C LEU A 201 2.87 8.38 7.29
N ALA A 202 2.86 8.34 5.97
CA ALA A 202 2.12 7.33 5.21
C ALA A 202 2.91 6.02 5.03
N ILE A 203 4.24 6.10 4.84
CA ILE A 203 5.04 4.93 4.49
C ILE A 203 5.14 3.91 5.63
N VAL A 204 5.28 4.35 6.89
CA VAL A 204 5.39 3.43 8.03
C VAL A 204 4.08 2.68 8.30
N PRO A 205 2.91 3.31 8.40
CA PRO A 205 1.64 2.60 8.45
C PRO A 205 1.44 1.61 7.29
N THR A 206 1.81 2.00 6.07
CA THR A 206 1.71 1.13 4.89
C THR A 206 2.59 -0.11 5.03
N THR A 207 3.83 0.03 5.48
CA THR A 207 4.74 -1.12 5.70
C THR A 207 4.24 -2.03 6.81
N MET A 208 3.72 -1.48 7.91
CA MET A 208 3.16 -2.25 9.03
C MET A 208 1.93 -3.05 8.59
N VAL A 209 0.99 -2.42 7.88
CA VAL A 209 -0.22 -3.09 7.37
C VAL A 209 0.15 -4.16 6.34
N SER A 210 1.11 -3.87 5.45
CA SER A 210 1.60 -4.87 4.48
C SER A 210 2.26 -6.07 5.17
N GLY A 211 3.05 -5.84 6.22
CA GLY A 211 3.63 -6.92 7.02
C GLY A 211 2.57 -7.81 7.67
N ALA A 212 1.51 -7.20 8.20
CA ALA A 212 0.37 -7.96 8.74
C ALA A 212 -0.37 -8.74 7.65
N LEU A 213 -0.64 -8.12 6.50
CA LEU A 213 -1.25 -8.80 5.35
C LEU A 213 -0.37 -9.95 4.83
N ALA A 214 0.97 -9.85 4.92
CA ALA A 214 1.86 -10.97 4.61
C ALA A 214 1.58 -12.20 5.48
N VAL A 215 1.30 -12.00 6.77
CA VAL A 215 0.91 -13.07 7.69
C VAL A 215 -0.44 -13.68 7.27
N PHE A 216 -1.43 -12.86 6.90
CA PHE A 216 -2.70 -13.36 6.37
C PHE A 216 -2.54 -14.12 5.06
N CYS A 217 -1.72 -13.62 4.12
CA CYS A 217 -1.43 -14.30 2.85
C CYS A 217 -0.79 -15.68 3.10
N TYR A 218 0.20 -15.73 3.99
CA TYR A 218 0.88 -16.97 4.35
C TYR A 218 -0.08 -17.98 4.99
N ALA A 219 -0.88 -17.53 5.96
CA ALA A 219 -1.83 -18.37 6.68
C ALA A 219 -2.97 -18.88 5.79
N SER A 220 -3.61 -17.99 5.02
CA SER A 220 -4.71 -18.36 4.11
C SER A 220 -4.25 -19.18 2.92
N GLY A 221 -3.00 -19.01 2.49
CA GLY A 221 -2.39 -19.79 1.40
C GLY A 221 -1.99 -21.20 1.79
N ASN A 222 -1.96 -21.52 3.08
CA ASN A 222 -1.61 -22.85 3.61
C ASN A 222 -2.84 -23.50 4.23
N ARG A 223 -3.30 -24.62 3.66
CA ARG A 223 -4.51 -25.31 4.09
C ARG A 223 -4.48 -25.72 5.57
N ILE A 224 -3.32 -26.19 6.06
CA ILE A 224 -3.18 -26.65 7.46
C ILE A 224 -3.31 -25.46 8.41
N PHE A 225 -2.65 -24.34 8.12
CA PHE A 225 -2.75 -23.14 8.94
C PHE A 225 -4.14 -22.52 8.86
N ALA A 226 -4.74 -22.46 7.66
CA ALA A 226 -6.07 -21.94 7.48
C ALA A 226 -7.10 -22.73 8.30
N GLU A 227 -7.06 -24.07 8.25
CA GLU A 227 -7.92 -24.94 9.05
C GLU A 227 -7.68 -24.79 10.56
N TYR A 228 -6.42 -24.78 11.01
CA TYR A 228 -6.09 -24.56 12.42
C TYR A 228 -6.56 -23.21 12.96
N LEU A 229 -6.44 -22.15 12.17
CA LEU A 229 -6.85 -20.81 12.55
C LEU A 229 -8.37 -20.58 12.35
N GLY A 230 -9.06 -21.44 11.60
CA GLY A 230 -10.46 -21.27 11.22
C GLY A 230 -10.69 -20.14 10.25
N ILE A 231 -9.67 -19.81 9.43
CA ILE A 231 -9.75 -18.79 8.37
C ILE A 231 -9.96 -19.47 7.01
N PRO A 232 -10.46 -18.74 5.99
CA PRO A 232 -10.62 -19.33 4.66
C PRO A 232 -9.28 -19.71 4.04
N ALA A 233 -9.24 -20.92 3.48
CA ALA A 233 -8.13 -21.34 2.65
C ALA A 233 -8.32 -20.82 1.22
N VAL A 234 -7.40 -19.97 0.76
CA VAL A 234 -7.39 -19.42 -0.59
C VAL A 234 -6.19 -19.99 -1.35
N PRO A 235 -6.39 -20.94 -2.27
CA PRO A 235 -5.30 -21.60 -2.96
C PRO A 235 -4.45 -20.63 -3.76
N GLY A 236 -3.12 -20.69 -3.56
CA GLY A 236 -2.15 -19.88 -4.30
C GLY A 236 -1.93 -18.47 -3.74
N VAL A 237 -2.78 -17.94 -2.86
CA VAL A 237 -2.61 -16.57 -2.32
C VAL A 237 -1.34 -16.42 -1.47
N GLY A 238 -0.81 -17.53 -0.95
CA GLY A 238 0.45 -17.54 -0.18
C GLY A 238 1.62 -16.86 -0.90
N GLU A 239 1.69 -16.94 -2.23
CA GLU A 239 2.76 -16.29 -3.02
C GLU A 239 2.78 -14.76 -2.88
N VAL A 240 1.65 -14.15 -2.57
CA VAL A 240 1.55 -12.70 -2.31
C VAL A 240 2.37 -12.29 -1.09
N THR A 241 2.71 -13.21 -0.19
CA THR A 241 3.63 -12.96 0.94
C THR A 241 4.98 -12.40 0.44
N VAL A 242 5.48 -12.86 -0.70
CA VAL A 242 6.73 -12.36 -1.29
C VAL A 242 6.58 -10.90 -1.74
N PHE A 243 5.45 -10.57 -2.36
CA PHE A 243 5.14 -9.18 -2.73
C PHE A 243 5.01 -8.27 -1.49
N CYS A 244 4.29 -8.73 -0.46
CA CYS A 244 4.18 -7.99 0.81
C CYS A 244 5.56 -7.77 1.44
N GLY A 245 6.42 -8.79 1.42
CA GLY A 245 7.81 -8.67 1.87
C GLY A 245 8.60 -7.63 1.06
N ALA A 246 8.49 -7.67 -0.27
CA ALA A 246 9.11 -6.68 -1.14
C ALA A 246 8.61 -5.25 -0.83
N LEU A 247 7.31 -5.09 -0.57
CA LEU A 247 6.73 -3.80 -0.18
C LEU A 247 7.30 -3.32 1.17
N VAL A 248 7.38 -4.20 2.16
CA VAL A 248 7.99 -3.88 3.47
C VAL A 248 9.45 -3.44 3.29
N GLY A 249 10.24 -4.20 2.53
CA GLY A 249 11.64 -3.88 2.28
C GLY A 249 11.83 -2.54 1.54
N ALA A 250 11.05 -2.32 0.48
CA ALA A 250 11.08 -1.08 -0.29
C ALA A 250 10.63 0.12 0.56
N GLY A 251 9.58 -0.05 1.36
CA GLY A 251 9.08 0.99 2.24
C GLY A 251 10.08 1.37 3.34
N LEU A 252 10.74 0.39 3.98
CA LEU A 252 11.80 0.65 4.95
C LEU A 252 13.01 1.34 4.31
N GLY A 253 13.40 0.90 3.10
CA GLY A 253 14.48 1.53 2.36
C GLY A 253 14.16 2.96 1.91
N PHE A 254 12.92 3.22 1.54
CA PHE A 254 12.44 4.57 1.25
C PHE A 254 12.38 5.44 2.51
N LEU A 255 11.91 4.90 3.64
CA LEU A 255 11.85 5.59 4.92
C LEU A 255 13.21 6.13 5.35
N TRP A 256 14.31 5.46 5.00
CA TRP A 256 15.68 5.94 5.27
C TRP A 256 15.92 7.37 4.76
N PHE A 257 15.28 7.72 3.64
CA PHE A 257 15.39 9.04 3.02
C PHE A 257 14.18 9.93 3.30
N ASN A 258 13.04 9.36 3.67
CA ASN A 258 11.78 10.09 3.89
C ASN A 258 11.50 10.37 5.37
N ALA A 259 12.32 9.83 6.32
CA ALA A 259 12.19 10.16 7.74
C ALA A 259 12.46 11.66 7.98
N TYR A 260 11.76 12.22 8.96
CA TYR A 260 11.88 13.64 9.30
C TYR A 260 13.32 14.04 9.74
N PRO A 261 13.93 15.09 9.18
CA PRO A 261 13.47 15.88 8.02
C PRO A 261 13.74 15.16 6.69
N ALA A 262 12.71 15.05 5.84
CA ALA A 262 12.76 14.26 4.63
C ALA A 262 13.72 14.82 3.57
N GLN A 263 14.49 13.93 2.95
CA GLN A 263 15.35 14.22 1.79
C GLN A 263 14.59 14.08 0.46
N VAL A 264 13.47 13.35 0.45
CA VAL A 264 12.61 13.12 -0.71
C VAL A 264 11.18 12.82 -0.25
N PHE A 265 10.18 13.35 -0.97
CA PHE A 265 8.78 13.06 -0.77
C PHE A 265 8.32 11.91 -1.67
N MET A 266 7.34 11.14 -1.20
CA MET A 266 6.81 10.00 -1.90
C MET A 266 6.06 10.40 -3.18
N GLY A 267 5.21 11.40 -3.08
CA GLY A 267 4.35 11.87 -4.16
C GLY A 267 3.19 10.94 -4.49
N ASP A 268 2.35 11.38 -5.42
CA ASP A 268 1.18 10.61 -5.87
C ASP A 268 1.58 9.25 -6.49
N VAL A 269 2.78 9.17 -7.09
CA VAL A 269 3.36 7.91 -7.63
C VAL A 269 3.35 6.80 -6.58
N GLY A 270 3.90 7.08 -5.40
CA GLY A 270 4.00 6.08 -4.34
C GLY A 270 2.71 5.92 -3.57
N ALA A 271 2.10 7.04 -3.15
CA ALA A 271 0.95 7.03 -2.28
C ALA A 271 -0.26 6.29 -2.89
N LEU A 272 -0.59 6.57 -4.17
CA LEU A 272 -1.68 5.87 -4.85
C LEU A 272 -1.40 4.39 -5.06
N ALA A 273 -0.17 4.06 -5.46
CA ALA A 273 0.24 2.68 -5.72
C ALA A 273 0.21 1.83 -4.46
N LEU A 274 0.78 2.33 -3.37
CA LEU A 274 0.84 1.60 -2.11
C LEU A 274 -0.55 1.38 -1.49
N GLY A 275 -1.42 2.39 -1.53
CA GLY A 275 -2.79 2.23 -1.08
C GLY A 275 -3.57 1.22 -1.91
N ALA A 276 -3.42 1.23 -3.24
CA ALA A 276 -4.03 0.22 -4.12
C ALA A 276 -3.46 -1.18 -3.87
N ALA A 277 -2.15 -1.30 -3.61
CA ALA A 277 -1.51 -2.55 -3.22
C ALA A 277 -2.16 -3.15 -1.97
N LEU A 278 -2.30 -2.36 -0.89
CA LEU A 278 -2.97 -2.83 0.33
C LEU A 278 -4.41 -3.29 0.05
N GLY A 279 -5.15 -2.53 -0.75
CA GLY A 279 -6.54 -2.86 -1.11
C GLY A 279 -6.64 -4.17 -1.88
N VAL A 280 -5.83 -4.37 -2.93
CA VAL A 280 -5.88 -5.58 -3.75
C VAL A 280 -5.35 -6.81 -3.00
N ILE A 281 -4.35 -6.65 -2.13
CA ILE A 281 -3.88 -7.74 -1.25
C ILE A 281 -4.99 -8.18 -0.31
N ALA A 282 -5.62 -7.23 0.40
CA ALA A 282 -6.70 -7.52 1.33
C ALA A 282 -7.89 -8.21 0.63
N ALA A 283 -8.26 -7.75 -0.57
CA ALA A 283 -9.27 -8.39 -1.40
C ALA A 283 -8.86 -9.81 -1.82
N SER A 284 -7.58 -10.06 -2.11
CA SER A 284 -7.09 -11.40 -2.48
C SER A 284 -7.16 -12.40 -1.33
N VAL A 285 -6.95 -11.95 -0.08
CA VAL A 285 -7.00 -12.81 1.13
C VAL A 285 -8.33 -12.73 1.88
N ARG A 286 -9.34 -12.04 1.34
CA ARG A 286 -10.68 -11.88 1.94
C ARG A 286 -10.64 -11.18 3.30
N GLN A 287 -9.75 -10.20 3.46
CA GLN A 287 -9.54 -9.45 4.70
C GLN A 287 -9.84 -7.95 4.54
N GLU A 288 -10.86 -7.60 3.77
CA GLU A 288 -11.24 -6.21 3.47
C GLU A 288 -11.63 -5.45 4.74
N LEU A 289 -12.43 -6.08 5.62
CA LEU A 289 -12.84 -5.48 6.89
C LEU A 289 -11.68 -5.40 7.89
N VAL A 290 -10.78 -6.38 7.84
CA VAL A 290 -9.55 -6.33 8.66
C VAL A 290 -8.62 -5.22 8.17
N LEU A 291 -8.50 -5.02 6.85
CA LEU A 291 -7.77 -3.87 6.30
C LEU A 291 -8.36 -2.55 6.79
N PHE A 292 -9.69 -2.42 6.86
CA PHE A 292 -10.35 -1.23 7.40
C PHE A 292 -9.92 -0.95 8.85
N VAL A 293 -9.76 -2.00 9.67
CA VAL A 293 -9.27 -1.89 11.06
C VAL A 293 -7.79 -1.56 11.09
N MET A 294 -6.93 -2.37 10.44
CA MET A 294 -5.48 -2.17 10.46
C MET A 294 -5.06 -0.84 9.83
N GLY A 295 -5.76 -0.44 8.78
CA GLY A 295 -5.58 0.83 8.08
C GLY A 295 -6.35 1.99 8.72
N GLY A 296 -6.79 1.88 9.99
CA GLY A 296 -7.66 2.87 10.63
C GLY A 296 -7.10 4.29 10.67
N VAL A 297 -5.77 4.47 10.62
CA VAL A 297 -5.15 5.80 10.45
C VAL A 297 -5.56 6.38 9.08
N PHE A 298 -5.45 5.62 8.00
CA PHE A 298 -5.87 6.07 6.66
C PHE A 298 -7.38 6.35 6.61
N VAL A 299 -8.18 5.51 7.28
CA VAL A 299 -9.62 5.70 7.40
C VAL A 299 -9.94 6.99 8.16
N MET A 300 -9.31 7.22 9.30
CA MET A 300 -9.50 8.40 10.13
C MET A 300 -9.15 9.69 9.37
N GLU A 301 -8.04 9.70 8.63
CA GLU A 301 -7.65 10.84 7.77
C GLU A 301 -8.69 11.10 6.69
N THR A 302 -9.13 10.07 5.99
CA THR A 302 -10.14 10.19 4.93
C THR A 302 -11.48 10.65 5.48
N VAL A 303 -11.96 10.04 6.58
CA VAL A 303 -13.23 10.42 7.22
C VAL A 303 -13.18 11.88 7.68
N SER A 304 -12.04 12.35 8.21
CA SER A 304 -11.90 13.74 8.62
C SER A 304 -12.11 14.72 7.46
N VAL A 305 -11.59 14.38 6.27
CA VAL A 305 -11.80 15.19 5.05
C VAL A 305 -13.26 15.15 4.61
N ILE A 306 -13.88 13.97 4.60
CA ILE A 306 -15.31 13.83 4.22
C ILE A 306 -16.19 14.66 5.16
N LEU A 307 -16.00 14.55 6.47
CA LEU A 307 -16.77 15.30 7.47
C LEU A 307 -16.54 16.81 7.34
N GLN A 308 -15.29 17.23 7.15
CA GLN A 308 -14.96 18.65 6.95
C GLN A 308 -15.67 19.24 5.73
N VAL A 309 -15.58 18.53 4.59
CA VAL A 309 -16.21 18.99 3.34
C VAL A 309 -17.73 18.98 3.44
N ALA A 310 -18.31 17.94 4.02
CA ALA A 310 -19.75 17.84 4.21
C ALA A 310 -20.28 18.98 5.13
N SER A 311 -19.64 19.18 6.29
CA SER A 311 -20.01 20.27 7.20
C SER A 311 -19.91 21.63 6.55
N PHE A 312 -18.80 21.89 5.85
CA PHE A 312 -18.61 23.20 5.20
C PHE A 312 -19.65 23.46 4.10
N LYS A 313 -19.99 22.43 3.30
CA LYS A 313 -21.03 22.55 2.27
C LYS A 313 -22.45 22.72 2.84
N LEU A 314 -22.74 22.04 3.94
CA LEU A 314 -24.10 22.05 4.53
C LEU A 314 -24.33 23.23 5.48
N THR A 315 -23.31 23.63 6.25
CA THR A 315 -23.47 24.61 7.34
C THR A 315 -22.59 25.84 7.24
N GLY A 316 -21.64 25.89 6.27
CA GLY A 316 -20.66 26.96 6.15
C GLY A 316 -19.57 26.93 7.26
N ARG A 317 -19.60 25.95 8.15
CA ARG A 317 -18.69 25.86 9.31
C ARG A 317 -17.70 24.73 9.18
N ARG A 318 -16.46 24.97 9.65
CA ARG A 318 -15.42 23.94 9.72
C ARG A 318 -15.53 23.19 11.05
N ILE A 319 -15.43 21.85 11.04
CA ILE A 319 -15.35 20.99 12.24
C ILE A 319 -13.91 21.00 12.77
N PHE A 320 -12.94 20.79 11.88
CA PHE A 320 -11.53 20.77 12.20
C PHE A 320 -10.87 22.09 11.78
N ARG A 321 -9.76 22.49 12.44
CA ARG A 321 -8.96 23.65 12.02
C ARG A 321 -8.52 23.51 10.58
N MET A 322 -8.10 22.30 10.20
CA MET A 322 -7.77 21.86 8.83
C MET A 322 -8.00 20.36 8.74
N ALA A 323 -8.31 19.84 7.57
CA ALA A 323 -8.35 18.42 7.25
C ALA A 323 -7.34 18.16 6.12
N PRO A 324 -6.68 16.99 6.08
CA PRO A 324 -6.78 15.84 7.00
C PRO A 324 -6.33 16.12 8.44
N LEU A 325 -6.55 15.14 9.36
CA LEU A 325 -6.37 15.32 10.82
C LEU A 325 -4.96 15.66 11.26
N HIS A 326 -3.93 15.18 10.57
CA HIS A 326 -2.54 15.51 10.91
C HIS A 326 -2.32 17.04 10.88
N HIS A 327 -2.85 17.76 9.90
CA HIS A 327 -2.79 19.23 9.84
C HIS A 327 -3.56 19.91 10.97
N HIS A 328 -4.67 19.29 11.44
CA HIS A 328 -5.39 19.82 12.59
C HIS A 328 -4.52 19.85 13.85
N PHE A 329 -3.71 18.78 14.08
CA PHE A 329 -2.80 18.71 15.22
C PHE A 329 -1.61 19.66 15.08
N GLU A 330 -1.05 19.83 13.86
CA GLU A 330 -0.02 20.84 13.60
C GLU A 330 -0.52 22.25 13.95
N LEU A 331 -1.74 22.60 13.47
CA LEU A 331 -2.37 23.90 13.77
C LEU A 331 -2.79 24.05 15.24
N LYS A 332 -2.80 22.96 16.03
CA LYS A 332 -2.88 23.00 17.51
C LYS A 332 -1.54 23.25 18.19
N GLY A 333 -0.44 23.33 17.42
CA GLY A 333 0.91 23.57 17.93
C GLY A 333 1.69 22.29 18.27
N TRP A 334 1.27 21.13 17.80
CA TRP A 334 2.07 19.93 17.96
C TRP A 334 3.20 19.92 16.92
N PRO A 335 4.45 19.68 17.34
CA PRO A 335 5.54 19.52 16.39
C PRO A 335 5.33 18.28 15.53
N GLU A 336 5.70 18.38 14.26
CA GLU A 336 5.49 17.33 13.24
C GLU A 336 5.95 15.93 13.70
N PRO A 337 7.18 15.73 14.27
CA PRO A 337 7.59 14.40 14.71
C PRO A 337 6.68 13.78 15.76
N ARG A 338 6.05 14.61 16.61
CA ARG A 338 5.10 14.13 17.63
C ARG A 338 3.83 13.60 17.00
N VAL A 339 3.32 14.25 15.95
CA VAL A 339 2.15 13.77 15.20
C VAL A 339 2.49 12.45 14.55
N ILE A 340 3.59 12.38 13.80
CA ILE A 340 4.07 11.21 13.07
C ILE A 340 4.18 9.99 13.99
N VAL A 341 4.96 10.10 15.08
CA VAL A 341 5.19 8.96 15.99
C VAL A 341 3.89 8.48 16.66
N ARG A 342 2.98 9.39 17.03
CA ARG A 342 1.69 9.00 17.61
C ARG A 342 0.82 8.24 16.61
N PHE A 343 0.80 8.63 15.35
CA PHE A 343 0.08 7.92 14.30
C PHE A 343 0.68 6.54 14.02
N TRP A 344 2.01 6.41 14.09
CA TRP A 344 2.67 5.10 14.02
C TRP A 344 2.25 4.19 15.18
N ILE A 345 2.23 4.73 16.42
CA ILE A 345 1.79 3.95 17.59
C ILE A 345 0.34 3.50 17.44
N ILE A 346 -0.56 4.39 16.99
CA ILE A 346 -1.96 4.03 16.70
C ILE A 346 -2.01 2.91 15.65
N THR A 347 -1.22 3.01 14.58
CA THR A 347 -1.16 1.96 13.55
C THR A 347 -0.70 0.63 14.13
N ILE A 348 0.34 0.61 14.98
CA ILE A 348 0.81 -0.62 15.65
C ILE A 348 -0.34 -1.26 16.43
N VAL A 349 -1.06 -0.49 17.23
CA VAL A 349 -2.20 -1.00 18.00
C VAL A 349 -3.27 -1.59 17.09
N LEU A 350 -3.65 -0.89 16.01
CA LEU A 350 -4.67 -1.33 15.08
C LEU A 350 -4.22 -2.58 14.28
N VAL A 351 -2.96 -2.66 13.91
CA VAL A 351 -2.37 -3.84 13.27
C VAL A 351 -2.41 -5.05 14.22
N LEU A 352 -2.08 -4.87 15.49
CA LEU A 352 -2.17 -5.95 16.48
C LEU A 352 -3.62 -6.41 16.69
N VAL A 353 -4.59 -5.46 16.72
CA VAL A 353 -6.03 -5.80 16.76
C VAL A 353 -6.43 -6.60 15.51
N GLY A 354 -5.99 -6.17 14.32
CA GLY A 354 -6.23 -6.91 13.08
C GLY A 354 -5.62 -8.31 13.10
N LEU A 355 -4.37 -8.47 13.55
CA LEU A 355 -3.72 -9.78 13.67
C LEU A 355 -4.40 -10.68 14.71
N ALA A 356 -4.97 -10.11 15.78
CA ALA A 356 -5.73 -10.89 16.77
C ALA A 356 -6.94 -11.58 16.13
N THR A 357 -7.52 -11.03 15.06
CA THR A 357 -8.64 -11.65 14.34
C THR A 357 -8.28 -12.99 13.67
N LEU A 358 -6.99 -13.31 13.51
CA LEU A 358 -6.55 -14.62 12.99
C LEU A 358 -7.03 -15.79 13.88
N LYS A 359 -7.15 -15.57 15.18
CA LYS A 359 -7.54 -16.63 16.12
C LYS A 359 -8.80 -16.31 16.94
N VAL A 360 -9.08 -15.03 17.17
CA VAL A 360 -10.29 -14.59 17.88
C VAL A 360 -11.45 -14.55 16.89
N ARG A 361 -12.13 -15.69 16.76
CA ARG A 361 -13.32 -15.84 15.91
C ARG A 361 -14.34 -16.69 16.63
#